data_e19c5d54ef89973a5f4c40116f27c8c2
#
_entry.id   e19c5d54ef89973a5f4c40116f27c8c2
#
_cell.length_a   1.000
_cell.length_b   1.000
_cell.length_c   1.000
_cell.angle_alpha   90.00
_cell.angle_beta   90.00
_cell.angle_gamma   90.00
#
_symmetry.space_group_name_H-M   'P 1'
#
loop_
_entity.id
_entity.type
_entity.pdbx_description
1 polymer ?
#
loop_
_entity_poly.entity_id
_entity_poly.type
_entity_poly.pdbx_seq_one_letter_code
_entity_poly.pdbx_strand_id
1 'polypeptide(L)'
;MDIKRAKQEIKDSIEAYLAKDEFGEYLIPAIRQRPILLMGAPGIGKTQIMEQIARECKVGLVSYTITHHTRQSAVGLPFIKEKTFGQETFSVTEYTMSEIIASVYEKMEKTGLREGILFIDEINCVSETLAPMMLQFLQGKTFGNQKVPEGWVIVTAGNPPEYNKSVREFAVVTLDRIKRIDVQPDFEVWKEYAYEQGIHPAVISYLELRRKNFYRMENTVDGRIFATARGWEDLSRLIQVYETLDKEVDREVVYQYIQHLSLIHISEPT
;
A
#
# COMPACT_ATOMS: atom_id res chain seq x y z
N MET A 1 14.58 -6.65 0.00
CA MET A 1 14.51 -7.18 1.39
C MET A 1 13.20 -7.89 1.59
N ASP A 2 13.03 -8.66 2.68
CA ASP A 2 11.74 -9.25 3.07
C ASP A 2 10.78 -8.21 3.68
N ILE A 3 9.51 -8.60 3.89
CA ILE A 3 8.46 -7.72 4.39
C ILE A 3 8.67 -7.32 5.87
N LYS A 4 9.27 -8.18 6.69
CA LYS A 4 9.55 -7.93 8.11
C LYS A 4 10.62 -6.84 8.26
N ARG A 5 11.68 -6.92 7.45
CA ARG A 5 12.72 -5.91 7.39
C ARG A 5 12.17 -4.58 6.83
N ALA A 6 11.33 -4.62 5.80
CA ALA A 6 10.69 -3.44 5.25
C ALA A 6 9.79 -2.74 6.28
N LYS A 7 9.01 -3.51 7.05
CA LYS A 7 8.22 -2.99 8.16
C LYS A 7 9.09 -2.23 9.17
N GLN A 8 10.22 -2.82 9.58
CA GLN A 8 11.12 -2.17 10.53
C GLN A 8 11.72 -0.87 9.95
N GLU A 9 12.18 -0.87 8.70
CA GLU A 9 12.70 0.32 8.03
C GLU A 9 11.69 1.45 7.92
N ILE A 10 10.42 1.13 7.67
CA ILE A 10 9.33 2.12 7.62
C ILE A 10 9.08 2.66 9.02
N LYS A 11 9.01 1.79 10.02
CA LYS A 11 8.81 2.16 11.42
C LYS A 11 9.91 3.10 11.91
N ASP A 12 11.17 2.75 11.71
CA ASP A 12 12.32 3.58 12.05
C ASP A 12 12.27 4.95 11.37
N SER A 13 11.82 5.00 10.11
CA SER A 13 11.65 6.24 9.36
C SER A 13 10.53 7.12 9.95
N ILE A 14 9.42 6.51 10.35
CA ILE A 14 8.29 7.22 10.97
C ILE A 14 8.72 7.78 12.32
N GLU A 15 9.38 6.99 13.15
CA GLU A 15 9.91 7.42 14.45
C GLU A 15 10.90 8.60 14.28
N ALA A 16 11.81 8.53 13.30
CA ALA A 16 12.74 9.61 13.01
C ALA A 16 12.04 10.88 12.48
N TYR A 17 11.00 10.73 11.65
CA TYR A 17 10.26 11.86 11.09
C TYR A 17 9.33 12.55 12.10
N LEU A 18 8.89 11.81 13.11
CA LEU A 18 8.03 12.32 14.17
C LEU A 18 8.82 12.72 15.43
N ALA A 19 10.13 12.49 15.45
CA ALA A 19 10.98 12.93 16.56
C ALA A 19 11.02 14.45 16.66
N LYS A 20 10.91 14.97 17.90
CA LYS A 20 10.83 16.41 18.22
C LYS A 20 11.98 16.80 19.14
N ASP A 21 12.32 18.08 19.05
CA ASP A 21 13.24 18.74 19.99
C ASP A 21 12.55 19.12 21.31
N GLU A 22 13.28 19.80 22.17
CA GLU A 22 12.79 20.30 23.47
C GLU A 22 11.70 21.37 23.35
N PHE A 23 11.57 22.01 22.18
CA PHE A 23 10.54 23.01 21.88
C PHE A 23 9.28 22.41 21.23
N GLY A 24 9.29 21.10 20.95
CA GLY A 24 8.18 20.40 20.30
C GLY A 24 8.20 20.49 18.77
N GLU A 25 9.27 21.02 18.17
CA GLU A 25 9.46 21.10 16.73
C GLU A 25 10.05 19.80 16.17
N TYR A 26 9.63 19.39 14.96
CA TYR A 26 10.17 18.18 14.34
C TYR A 26 11.65 18.34 14.00
N LEU A 27 12.49 17.41 14.45
CA LEU A 27 13.94 17.38 14.17
C LEU A 27 14.22 17.33 12.67
N ILE A 28 13.36 16.67 11.90
CA ILE A 28 13.38 16.68 10.44
C ILE A 28 12.13 17.42 9.95
N PRO A 29 12.27 18.66 9.46
CA PRO A 29 11.13 19.46 8.97
C PRO A 29 10.34 18.69 7.89
N ALA A 30 9.02 18.85 7.86
CA ALA A 30 8.12 18.11 6.96
C ALA A 30 8.55 18.16 5.49
N ILE A 31 9.12 19.29 5.03
CA ILE A 31 9.62 19.46 3.65
C ILE A 31 10.86 18.58 3.35
N ARG A 32 11.61 18.17 4.38
CA ARG A 32 12.80 17.32 4.25
C ARG A 32 12.48 15.83 4.45
N GLN A 33 11.31 15.52 4.94
CA GLN A 33 10.86 14.13 5.09
C GLN A 33 10.52 13.55 3.73
N ARG A 34 11.29 12.59 3.26
CA ARG A 34 11.04 11.92 1.97
C ARG A 34 9.83 11.01 2.09
N PRO A 35 8.85 11.08 1.17
CA PRO A 35 7.83 10.03 1.06
C PRO A 35 8.47 8.66 0.89
N ILE A 36 7.89 7.64 1.51
CA ILE A 36 8.39 6.27 1.41
C ILE A 36 7.64 5.56 0.28
N LEU A 37 8.37 4.90 -0.61
CA LEU A 37 7.80 4.09 -1.69
C LEU A 37 8.14 2.62 -1.47
N LEU A 38 7.14 1.84 -1.15
CA LEU A 38 7.22 0.40 -0.96
C LEU A 38 6.92 -0.31 -2.29
N MET A 39 7.96 -0.80 -2.96
CA MET A 39 7.84 -1.53 -4.21
C MET A 39 7.91 -3.03 -3.96
N GLY A 40 6.93 -3.78 -4.41
CA GLY A 40 6.94 -5.22 -4.22
C GLY A 40 5.79 -5.93 -4.91
N ALA A 41 5.93 -7.23 -5.06
CA ALA A 41 4.95 -8.10 -5.69
C ALA A 41 3.55 -7.96 -5.05
N PRO A 42 2.45 -8.18 -5.80
CA PRO A 42 1.10 -8.15 -5.22
C PRO A 42 0.90 -9.28 -4.20
N GLY A 43 0.08 -9.06 -3.18
CA GLY A 43 -0.29 -10.08 -2.20
C GLY A 43 0.79 -10.48 -1.18
N ILE A 44 1.83 -9.67 -0.99
CA ILE A 44 2.90 -9.92 0.01
C ILE A 44 2.69 -9.21 1.36
N GLY A 45 1.53 -8.55 1.56
CA GLY A 45 1.21 -7.91 2.84
C GLY A 45 1.57 -6.43 2.97
N LYS A 46 1.85 -5.71 1.87
CA LYS A 46 2.22 -4.28 1.91
C LYS A 46 1.22 -3.41 2.68
N THR A 47 -0.06 -3.61 2.48
CA THR A 47 -1.12 -2.84 3.18
C THR A 47 -1.24 -3.26 4.65
N GLN A 48 -1.11 -4.55 4.95
CA GLN A 48 -1.22 -5.07 6.32
C GLN A 48 -0.14 -4.53 7.25
N ILE A 49 1.10 -4.37 6.76
CA ILE A 49 2.17 -3.82 7.60
C ILE A 49 1.92 -2.36 7.99
N MET A 50 1.15 -1.59 7.20
CA MET A 50 0.80 -0.21 7.55
C MET A 50 -0.10 -0.15 8.77
N GLU A 51 -1.08 -1.04 8.87
CA GLU A 51 -1.96 -1.14 10.05
C GLU A 51 -1.17 -1.55 11.30
N GLN A 52 -0.24 -2.50 11.14
CA GLN A 52 0.63 -2.94 12.24
C GLN A 52 1.52 -1.80 12.73
N ILE A 53 2.18 -1.08 11.79
CA ILE A 53 3.06 0.05 12.12
C ILE A 53 2.27 1.16 12.83
N ALA A 54 1.11 1.54 12.30
CA ALA A 54 0.28 2.58 12.88
C ALA A 54 -0.13 2.24 14.32
N ARG A 55 -0.45 0.97 14.59
CA ARG A 55 -0.77 0.48 15.94
C ARG A 55 0.43 0.50 16.86
N GLU A 56 1.59 0.02 16.39
CA GLU A 56 2.81 -0.04 17.18
C GLU A 56 3.37 1.34 17.52
N CYS A 57 3.34 2.27 16.55
CA CYS A 57 3.76 3.66 16.75
C CYS A 57 2.67 4.52 17.42
N LYS A 58 1.45 4.00 17.61
CA LYS A 58 0.29 4.71 18.19
C LYS A 58 -0.07 5.99 17.42
N VAL A 59 0.01 5.93 16.10
CA VAL A 59 -0.30 7.03 15.19
C VAL A 59 -1.55 6.74 14.36
N GLY A 60 -2.16 7.77 13.76
CA GLY A 60 -3.28 7.61 12.85
C GLY A 60 -2.88 6.91 11.55
N LEU A 61 -3.85 6.24 10.91
CA LEU A 61 -3.69 5.69 9.57
C LEU A 61 -4.87 6.13 8.70
N VAL A 62 -4.54 6.75 7.57
CA VAL A 62 -5.46 6.98 6.44
C VAL A 62 -4.91 6.20 5.26
N SER A 63 -5.74 5.35 4.66
CA SER A 63 -5.35 4.47 3.56
C SER A 63 -6.23 4.73 2.34
N TYR A 64 -5.58 4.95 1.20
CA TYR A 64 -6.21 5.16 -0.09
C TYR A 64 -5.64 4.23 -1.15
N THR A 65 -6.53 3.68 -2.00
CA THR A 65 -6.14 3.03 -3.25
C THR A 65 -6.39 4.02 -4.38
N ILE A 66 -5.33 4.57 -4.96
CA ILE A 66 -5.41 5.71 -5.86
C ILE A 66 -6.08 5.39 -7.20
N THR A 67 -6.08 4.14 -7.64
CA THR A 67 -6.70 3.68 -8.90
C THR A 67 -8.22 3.87 -8.94
N HIS A 68 -8.88 3.98 -7.79
CA HIS A 68 -10.31 4.24 -7.68
C HIS A 68 -10.66 5.74 -7.75
N HIS A 69 -9.65 6.62 -7.81
CA HIS A 69 -9.85 8.06 -7.78
C HIS A 69 -9.68 8.70 -9.16
N THR A 70 -10.58 9.62 -9.46
CA THR A 70 -10.44 10.54 -10.59
C THR A 70 -9.55 11.72 -10.19
N ARG A 71 -9.07 12.47 -11.18
CA ARG A 71 -8.35 13.73 -10.91
C ARG A 71 -9.16 14.67 -10.02
N GLN A 72 -10.46 14.74 -10.22
CA GLN A 72 -11.36 15.65 -9.49
C GLN A 72 -11.52 15.25 -8.03
N SER A 73 -11.67 13.96 -7.73
CA SER A 73 -11.76 13.50 -6.33
C SER A 73 -10.43 13.59 -5.61
N ALA A 74 -9.32 13.27 -6.29
CA ALA A 74 -8.00 13.31 -5.67
C ALA A 74 -7.51 14.74 -5.38
N VAL A 75 -7.73 15.69 -6.31
CA VAL A 75 -7.16 17.06 -6.25
C VAL A 75 -8.15 18.10 -5.79
N GLY A 76 -9.45 17.86 -6.00
CA GLY A 76 -10.53 18.82 -5.79
C GLY A 76 -11.06 19.41 -7.08
N LEU A 77 -12.21 20.07 -6.99
CA LEU A 77 -12.87 20.74 -8.10
C LEU A 77 -12.44 22.21 -8.18
N PRO A 78 -12.14 22.73 -9.36
CA PRO A 78 -11.89 24.15 -9.52
C PRO A 78 -13.19 24.95 -9.34
N PHE A 79 -13.12 26.06 -8.64
CA PHE A 79 -14.19 27.05 -8.55
C PHE A 79 -13.64 28.47 -8.66
N ILE A 80 -14.48 29.39 -9.11
CA ILE A 80 -14.10 30.79 -9.26
C ILE A 80 -14.43 31.52 -7.95
N LYS A 81 -13.44 32.26 -7.45
CA LYS A 81 -13.56 33.15 -6.27
C LYS A 81 -13.04 34.50 -6.59
N GLU A 82 -13.74 35.54 -6.15
CA GLU A 82 -13.24 36.91 -6.23
C GLU A 82 -12.26 37.19 -5.10
N LYS A 83 -11.11 37.75 -5.44
CA LYS A 83 -10.09 38.21 -4.49
C LYS A 83 -9.67 39.64 -4.81
N THR A 84 -9.58 40.46 -3.77
CA THR A 84 -9.12 41.84 -3.88
C THR A 84 -7.64 41.90 -3.50
N PHE A 85 -6.84 42.45 -4.40
CA PHE A 85 -5.42 42.71 -4.20
C PHE A 85 -5.21 44.24 -4.31
N GLY A 86 -4.95 44.85 -3.18
CA GLY A 86 -4.90 46.32 -3.12
C GLY A 86 -6.29 46.97 -3.36
N GLN A 87 -6.46 47.66 -4.48
CA GLN A 87 -7.72 48.32 -4.86
C GLN A 87 -8.44 47.61 -6.02
N GLU A 88 -7.89 46.53 -6.56
CA GLU A 88 -8.44 45.84 -7.70
C GLU A 88 -8.95 44.44 -7.31
N THR A 89 -10.08 44.02 -7.87
CA THR A 89 -10.71 42.73 -7.65
C THR A 89 -10.52 41.86 -8.87
N PHE A 90 -10.02 40.66 -8.65
CA PHE A 90 -9.75 39.68 -9.68
C PHE A 90 -10.54 38.37 -9.43
N SER A 91 -11.01 37.76 -10.50
CA SER A 91 -11.53 36.40 -10.44
C SER A 91 -10.35 35.42 -10.46
N VAL A 92 -10.19 34.64 -9.42
CA VAL A 92 -9.13 33.64 -9.28
C VAL A 92 -9.73 32.25 -9.22
N THR A 93 -9.02 31.25 -9.78
CA THR A 93 -9.40 29.85 -9.64
C THR A 93 -8.85 29.30 -8.34
N GLU A 94 -9.72 28.80 -7.49
CA GLU A 94 -9.38 28.00 -6.31
C GLU A 94 -9.86 26.56 -6.51
N TYR A 95 -9.38 25.64 -5.67
CA TYR A 95 -9.82 24.25 -5.68
C TYR A 95 -10.49 23.92 -4.35
N THR A 96 -11.54 23.11 -4.39
CA THR A 96 -12.09 22.50 -3.18
C THR A 96 -11.01 21.61 -2.53
N MET A 97 -11.18 21.30 -1.25
CA MET A 97 -10.23 20.43 -0.58
C MET A 97 -10.17 19.06 -1.27
N SER A 98 -8.93 18.56 -1.46
CA SER A 98 -8.67 17.19 -1.88
C SER A 98 -9.32 16.20 -0.91
N GLU A 99 -10.01 15.19 -1.42
CA GLU A 99 -10.59 14.13 -0.61
C GLU A 99 -9.50 13.40 0.23
N ILE A 100 -8.31 13.23 -0.35
CA ILE A 100 -7.17 12.61 0.34
C ILE A 100 -6.74 13.44 1.55
N ILE A 101 -6.63 14.75 1.38
CA ILE A 101 -6.26 15.66 2.49
C ILE A 101 -7.42 15.78 3.49
N ALA A 102 -8.66 15.88 3.03
CA ALA A 102 -9.84 15.96 3.89
C ALA A 102 -9.93 14.75 4.84
N SER A 103 -9.66 13.54 4.34
CA SER A 103 -9.68 12.34 5.17
C SER A 103 -8.60 12.32 6.26
N VAL A 104 -7.48 13.00 6.04
CA VAL A 104 -6.48 13.19 7.09
C VAL A 104 -7.06 14.05 8.22
N TYR A 105 -7.69 15.18 7.89
CA TYR A 105 -8.34 16.05 8.88
C TYR A 105 -9.47 15.34 9.62
N GLU A 106 -10.33 14.61 8.90
CA GLU A 106 -11.39 13.81 9.50
C GLU A 106 -10.85 12.75 10.46
N LYS A 107 -9.73 12.11 10.10
CA LYS A 107 -9.08 11.14 10.98
C LYS A 107 -8.57 11.80 12.25
N MET A 108 -7.93 12.96 12.12
CA MET A 108 -7.46 13.75 13.27
C MET A 108 -8.62 14.14 14.20
N GLU A 109 -9.72 14.60 13.63
CA GLU A 109 -10.91 14.99 14.39
C GLU A 109 -11.54 13.81 15.13
N LYS A 110 -11.73 12.67 14.43
CA LYS A 110 -12.35 11.47 15.01
C LYS A 110 -11.51 10.80 16.10
N THR A 111 -10.18 10.86 15.98
CA THR A 111 -9.29 10.10 16.90
C THR A 111 -8.54 10.98 17.90
N GLY A 112 -8.48 12.28 17.69
CA GLY A 112 -7.64 13.20 18.46
C GLY A 112 -6.14 13.07 18.16
N LEU A 113 -5.73 12.15 17.29
CA LEU A 113 -4.32 11.92 16.93
C LEU A 113 -3.87 12.98 15.93
N ARG A 114 -2.81 13.70 16.27
CA ARG A 114 -2.21 14.72 15.39
C ARG A 114 -1.16 14.17 14.45
N GLU A 115 -0.66 12.98 14.73
CA GLU A 115 0.39 12.30 13.96
C GLU A 115 -0.16 11.04 13.32
N GLY A 116 0.32 10.74 12.09
CA GLY A 116 -0.21 9.63 11.34
C GLY A 116 0.57 9.25 10.09
N ILE A 117 0.06 8.23 9.45
CA ILE A 117 0.51 7.72 8.16
C ILE A 117 -0.60 8.00 7.14
N LEU A 118 -0.27 8.71 6.07
CA LEU A 118 -1.07 8.76 4.86
C LEU A 118 -0.52 7.71 3.90
N PHE A 119 -1.21 6.59 3.80
CA PHE A 119 -0.84 5.48 2.93
C PHE A 119 -1.60 5.55 1.61
N ILE A 120 -0.87 5.56 0.49
CA ILE A 120 -1.44 5.58 -0.86
C ILE A 120 -0.98 4.34 -1.60
N ASP A 121 -1.91 3.40 -1.81
CA ASP A 121 -1.63 2.16 -2.53
C ASP A 121 -1.79 2.32 -4.04
N GLU A 122 -1.10 1.47 -4.79
CA GLU A 122 -1.09 1.42 -6.26
C GLU A 122 -0.64 2.72 -6.95
N ILE A 123 0.27 3.47 -6.30
CA ILE A 123 0.72 4.81 -6.75
C ILE A 123 1.24 4.85 -8.18
N ASN A 124 1.75 3.76 -8.71
CA ASN A 124 2.27 3.66 -10.07
C ASN A 124 1.27 3.09 -11.09
N CYS A 125 0.02 2.84 -10.67
CA CYS A 125 -1.09 2.44 -11.53
C CYS A 125 -2.08 3.57 -11.81
N VAL A 126 -1.75 4.80 -11.44
CA VAL A 126 -2.60 5.98 -11.65
C VAL A 126 -2.81 6.29 -13.13
N SER A 127 -3.94 6.91 -13.44
CA SER A 127 -4.25 7.38 -14.80
C SER A 127 -3.23 8.41 -15.31
N GLU A 128 -3.10 8.54 -16.63
CA GLU A 128 -2.19 9.51 -17.25
C GLU A 128 -2.42 10.95 -16.81
N THR A 129 -3.68 11.29 -16.59
CA THR A 129 -4.09 12.63 -16.19
C THR A 129 -3.80 12.92 -14.72
N LEU A 130 -3.75 11.89 -13.88
CA LEU A 130 -3.52 12.02 -12.43
C LEU A 130 -2.03 11.87 -12.06
N ALA A 131 -1.26 11.09 -12.81
CA ALA A 131 0.14 10.78 -12.49
C ALA A 131 1.02 12.03 -12.25
N PRO A 132 1.03 13.08 -13.09
CA PRO A 132 1.87 14.26 -12.85
C PRO A 132 1.52 14.97 -11.54
N MET A 133 0.23 15.00 -11.18
CA MET A 133 -0.23 15.65 -9.96
C MET A 133 0.14 14.85 -8.71
N MET A 134 0.06 13.52 -8.78
CA MET A 134 0.50 12.65 -7.70
C MET A 134 2.01 12.77 -7.47
N LEU A 135 2.81 12.86 -8.53
CA LEU A 135 4.25 13.10 -8.40
C LEU A 135 4.56 14.45 -7.75
N GLN A 136 3.84 15.50 -8.15
CA GLN A 136 3.95 16.83 -7.52
C GLN A 136 3.52 16.76 -6.05
N PHE A 137 2.44 16.05 -5.73
CA PHE A 137 1.98 15.84 -4.37
C PHE A 137 3.02 15.14 -3.51
N LEU A 138 3.64 14.07 -4.01
CA LEU A 138 4.70 13.38 -3.27
C LEU A 138 5.90 14.29 -2.98
N GLN A 139 6.24 15.21 -3.88
CA GLN A 139 7.35 16.14 -3.69
C GLN A 139 7.02 17.29 -2.76
N GLY A 140 5.83 17.89 -2.94
CA GLY A 140 5.41 19.11 -2.23
C GLY A 140 4.51 18.88 -1.04
N LYS A 141 3.95 17.67 -0.90
CA LYS A 141 2.93 17.33 0.10
C LYS A 141 1.69 18.23 0.02
N THR A 142 1.40 18.74 -1.18
CA THR A 142 0.29 19.68 -1.42
C THR A 142 -0.51 19.28 -2.64
N PHE A 143 -1.82 19.51 -2.57
CA PHE A 143 -2.69 19.59 -3.74
C PHE A 143 -3.20 21.03 -3.86
N GLY A 144 -2.82 21.74 -4.94
CA GLY A 144 -3.11 23.15 -5.08
C GLY A 144 -2.53 23.98 -3.92
N ASN A 145 -3.40 24.68 -3.20
CA ASN A 145 -3.07 25.47 -2.01
C ASN A 145 -3.23 24.69 -0.68
N GLN A 146 -3.59 23.41 -0.76
CA GLN A 146 -3.88 22.57 0.41
C GLN A 146 -2.70 21.68 0.75
N LYS A 147 -2.25 21.71 1.99
CA LYS A 147 -1.08 20.96 2.48
C LYS A 147 -1.52 19.81 3.39
N VAL A 148 -0.83 18.69 3.29
CA VAL A 148 -0.95 17.63 4.29
C VAL A 148 -0.50 18.17 5.65
N PRO A 149 -1.26 17.97 6.73
CA PRO A 149 -0.88 18.41 8.07
C PRO A 149 0.51 17.92 8.48
N GLU A 150 1.24 18.74 9.21
CA GLU A 150 2.50 18.33 9.81
C GLU A 150 2.28 17.17 10.78
N GLY A 151 3.24 16.27 10.86
CA GLY A 151 3.08 15.03 11.62
C GLY A 151 2.46 13.87 10.84
N TRP A 152 2.05 14.10 9.57
CA TRP A 152 1.56 13.03 8.70
C TRP A 152 2.63 12.63 7.69
N VAL A 153 3.12 11.38 7.84
CA VAL A 153 4.14 10.79 6.97
C VAL A 153 3.47 10.13 5.77
N ILE A 154 3.94 10.47 4.56
CA ILE A 154 3.41 9.85 3.34
C ILE A 154 4.17 8.56 3.08
N VAL A 155 3.43 7.45 3.02
CA VAL A 155 3.91 6.14 2.60
C VAL A 155 3.10 5.72 1.38
N THR A 156 3.76 5.26 0.34
CA THR A 156 3.11 4.80 -0.89
C THR A 156 3.51 3.37 -1.19
N ALA A 157 2.66 2.64 -1.90
CA ALA A 157 2.99 1.31 -2.38
C ALA A 157 2.73 1.20 -3.88
N GLY A 158 3.48 0.34 -4.53
CA GLY A 158 3.33 0.02 -5.93
C GLY A 158 3.77 -1.40 -6.24
N ASN A 159 3.43 -1.85 -7.43
CA ASN A 159 3.86 -3.16 -7.94
C ASN A 159 4.90 -2.95 -9.05
N PRO A 160 5.94 -3.79 -9.14
CA PRO A 160 6.87 -3.77 -10.26
C PRO A 160 6.18 -4.02 -11.61
N PRO A 161 6.75 -3.51 -12.74
CA PRO A 161 6.13 -3.62 -14.07
C PRO A 161 5.86 -5.05 -14.55
N GLU A 162 6.65 -6.01 -14.12
CA GLU A 162 6.45 -7.43 -14.44
C GLU A 162 5.10 -7.99 -13.96
N TYR A 163 4.52 -7.38 -12.94
CA TYR A 163 3.22 -7.83 -12.37
C TYR A 163 2.01 -7.09 -12.96
N ASN A 164 2.20 -5.90 -13.51
CA ASN A 164 1.11 -5.13 -14.06
C ASN A 164 1.57 -4.27 -15.25
N LYS A 165 1.02 -4.51 -16.43
CA LYS A 165 1.36 -3.77 -17.68
C LYS A 165 0.94 -2.29 -17.63
N SER A 166 0.01 -1.93 -16.78
CA SER A 166 -0.46 -0.54 -16.61
C SER A 166 0.45 0.29 -15.69
N VAL A 167 1.50 -0.33 -15.14
CA VAL A 167 2.45 0.33 -14.25
C VAL A 167 3.33 1.30 -15.03
N ARG A 168 3.54 2.46 -14.44
CA ARG A 168 4.46 3.49 -14.94
C ARG A 168 5.72 3.50 -14.10
N GLU A 169 6.84 3.68 -14.77
CA GLU A 169 8.11 3.94 -14.11
C GLU A 169 8.20 5.40 -13.66
N PHE A 170 8.71 5.61 -12.47
CA PHE A 170 8.99 6.96 -11.98
C PHE A 170 10.27 7.49 -12.62
N ALA A 171 10.23 8.77 -13.03
CA ALA A 171 11.43 9.45 -13.51
C ALA A 171 12.51 9.50 -12.40
N VAL A 172 13.77 9.47 -12.80
CA VAL A 172 14.94 9.51 -11.89
C VAL A 172 14.86 10.69 -10.92
N VAL A 173 14.41 11.86 -11.41
CA VAL A 173 14.23 13.07 -10.59
C VAL A 173 13.21 12.87 -9.45
N THR A 174 12.19 12.05 -9.67
CA THR A 174 11.20 11.70 -8.65
C THR A 174 11.79 10.70 -7.65
N LEU A 175 12.50 9.68 -8.16
CA LEU A 175 13.12 8.66 -7.31
C LEU A 175 14.17 9.25 -6.36
N ASP A 176 14.90 10.28 -6.78
CA ASP A 176 15.87 10.99 -5.92
C ASP A 176 15.21 11.68 -4.69
N ARG A 177 13.92 11.95 -4.77
CA ARG A 177 13.14 12.63 -3.69
C ARG A 177 12.31 11.69 -2.84
N ILE A 178 12.39 10.39 -3.07
CA ILE A 178 11.62 9.35 -2.41
C ILE A 178 12.57 8.39 -1.71
N LYS A 179 12.18 7.85 -0.55
CA LYS A 179 12.84 6.69 0.07
C LYS A 179 12.23 5.41 -0.50
N ARG A 180 12.90 4.78 -1.47
CA ARG A 180 12.43 3.54 -2.08
C ARG A 180 12.88 2.33 -1.27
N ILE A 181 11.93 1.42 -1.04
CA ILE A 181 12.11 0.14 -0.37
C ILE A 181 11.57 -0.97 -1.28
N ASP A 182 12.46 -1.83 -1.78
CA ASP A 182 12.08 -2.95 -2.63
C ASP A 182 11.90 -4.21 -1.78
N VAL A 183 10.70 -4.82 -1.88
CA VAL A 183 10.29 -5.99 -1.08
C VAL A 183 10.09 -7.20 -1.96
N GLN A 184 10.64 -8.32 -1.53
CA GLN A 184 10.48 -9.62 -2.18
C GLN A 184 9.73 -10.59 -1.26
N PRO A 185 8.93 -11.50 -1.83
CA PRO A 185 8.32 -12.58 -1.07
C PRO A 185 9.39 -13.45 -0.38
N ASP A 186 9.17 -13.74 0.89
CA ASP A 186 10.02 -14.64 1.66
C ASP A 186 9.14 -15.62 2.44
N PHE A 187 9.34 -16.91 2.19
CA PHE A 187 8.52 -17.95 2.81
C PHE A 187 8.81 -18.09 4.31
N GLU A 188 10.06 -18.00 4.75
CA GLU A 188 10.41 -18.17 6.16
C GLU A 188 9.81 -17.04 7.00
N VAL A 189 9.89 -15.81 6.51
CA VAL A 189 9.27 -14.65 7.16
C VAL A 189 7.74 -14.76 7.17
N TRP A 190 7.13 -15.21 6.05
CA TRP A 190 5.70 -15.44 6.01
C TRP A 190 5.27 -16.58 6.94
N LYS A 191 6.08 -17.61 7.09
CA LYS A 191 5.80 -18.75 7.96
C LYS A 191 5.74 -18.33 9.45
N GLU A 192 6.62 -17.42 9.91
CA GLU A 192 6.52 -16.86 11.26
C GLU A 192 5.15 -16.19 11.46
N TYR A 193 4.76 -15.31 10.52
CA TYR A 193 3.45 -14.67 10.51
C TYR A 193 2.31 -15.69 10.47
N ALA A 194 2.44 -16.76 9.66
CA ALA A 194 1.43 -17.79 9.51
C ALA A 194 1.13 -18.51 10.83
N TYR A 195 2.14 -18.80 11.61
CA TYR A 195 1.96 -19.38 12.95
C TYR A 195 1.28 -18.40 13.92
N GLU A 196 1.68 -17.14 13.91
CA GLU A 196 1.08 -16.10 14.76
C GLU A 196 -0.41 -15.86 14.44
N GLN A 197 -0.77 -15.94 13.16
CA GLN A 197 -2.14 -15.72 12.68
C GLN A 197 -3.00 -16.99 12.68
N GLY A 198 -2.44 -18.13 13.08
CA GLY A 198 -3.17 -19.40 13.13
C GLY A 198 -3.56 -19.91 11.73
N ILE A 199 -2.71 -19.72 10.74
CA ILE A 199 -2.90 -20.31 9.39
C ILE A 199 -3.02 -21.83 9.52
N HIS A 200 -3.96 -22.40 8.75
CA HIS A 200 -4.28 -23.82 8.81
C HIS A 200 -3.04 -24.73 8.66
N PRO A 201 -2.80 -25.72 9.54
CA PRO A 201 -1.59 -26.53 9.54
C PRO A 201 -1.32 -27.25 8.21
N ALA A 202 -2.35 -27.70 7.49
CA ALA A 202 -2.19 -28.35 6.19
C ALA A 202 -1.57 -27.41 5.15
N VAL A 203 -1.91 -26.10 5.16
CA VAL A 203 -1.33 -25.10 4.27
C VAL A 203 0.16 -24.89 4.60
N ILE A 204 0.49 -24.74 5.88
CA ILE A 204 1.89 -24.57 6.32
C ILE A 204 2.72 -25.81 5.94
N SER A 205 2.25 -27.02 6.28
CA SER A 205 2.93 -28.28 5.98
C SER A 205 3.14 -28.49 4.48
N TYR A 206 2.14 -28.17 3.67
CA TYR A 206 2.26 -28.24 2.21
C TYR A 206 3.36 -27.30 1.70
N LEU A 207 3.37 -26.06 2.17
CA LEU A 207 4.36 -25.06 1.73
C LEU A 207 5.77 -25.36 2.25
N GLU A 208 5.93 -25.98 3.40
CA GLU A 208 7.23 -26.49 3.88
C GLU A 208 7.82 -27.53 2.92
N LEU A 209 6.99 -28.42 2.41
CA LEU A 209 7.40 -29.44 1.44
C LEU A 209 7.59 -28.87 0.02
N ARG A 210 6.85 -27.83 -0.32
CA ARG A 210 6.79 -27.24 -1.67
C ARG A 210 6.99 -25.72 -1.65
N ARG A 211 8.09 -25.26 -1.06
CA ARG A 211 8.40 -23.82 -0.86
C ARG A 211 8.28 -22.96 -2.11
N LYS A 212 8.66 -23.50 -3.27
CA LYS A 212 8.53 -22.83 -4.58
C LYS A 212 7.10 -22.47 -4.95
N ASN A 213 6.10 -23.09 -4.34
CA ASN A 213 4.68 -22.82 -4.57
C ASN A 213 4.15 -21.71 -3.67
N PHE A 214 4.93 -21.20 -2.72
CA PHE A 214 4.52 -20.12 -1.85
C PHE A 214 4.20 -18.83 -2.62
N TYR A 215 5.10 -18.47 -3.51
CA TYR A 215 4.90 -17.29 -4.35
C TYR A 215 5.35 -17.60 -5.78
N ARG A 216 4.39 -17.59 -6.70
CA ARG A 216 4.65 -17.88 -8.09
C ARG A 216 3.66 -17.15 -8.98
N MET A 217 4.15 -16.55 -10.06
CA MET A 217 3.34 -15.95 -11.11
C MET A 217 3.90 -16.38 -12.45
N GLU A 218 3.05 -16.95 -13.29
CA GLU A 218 3.42 -17.41 -14.63
C GLU A 218 2.42 -16.90 -15.66
N ASN A 219 2.93 -16.53 -16.81
CA ASN A 219 2.11 -16.24 -17.97
C ASN A 219 1.96 -17.54 -18.77
N THR A 220 0.74 -18.00 -18.94
CA THR A 220 0.40 -19.15 -19.77
C THR A 220 -0.36 -18.69 -21.02
N VAL A 221 -0.60 -19.61 -21.95
CA VAL A 221 -1.41 -19.36 -23.15
C VAL A 221 -2.84 -18.95 -22.77
N ASP A 222 -3.37 -19.52 -21.70
CA ASP A 222 -4.74 -19.30 -21.22
C ASP A 222 -4.86 -18.12 -20.25
N GLY A 223 -3.76 -17.44 -19.94
CA GLY A 223 -3.76 -16.29 -19.05
C GLY A 223 -2.65 -16.33 -18.00
N ARG A 224 -2.82 -15.52 -16.95
CA ARG A 224 -1.90 -15.52 -15.80
C ARG A 224 -2.38 -16.46 -14.73
N ILE A 225 -1.52 -17.35 -14.30
CA ILE A 225 -1.74 -18.21 -13.14
C ILE A 225 -0.81 -17.77 -12.01
N PHE A 226 -1.32 -17.83 -10.78
CA PHE A 226 -0.58 -17.32 -9.64
C PHE A 226 -0.85 -18.09 -8.34
N ALA A 227 0.14 -18.08 -7.47
CA ALA A 227 0.05 -18.38 -6.05
C ALA A 227 0.68 -17.23 -5.28
N THR A 228 0.01 -16.69 -4.27
CA THR A 228 0.49 -15.55 -3.47
C THR A 228 0.28 -15.83 -1.99
N ALA A 229 1.00 -15.11 -1.14
CA ALA A 229 0.81 -15.19 0.31
C ALA A 229 -0.64 -14.93 0.73
N ARG A 230 -1.31 -13.93 0.10
CA ARG A 230 -2.73 -13.64 0.32
C ARG A 230 -3.62 -14.81 -0.07
N GLY A 231 -3.39 -15.42 -1.24
CA GLY A 231 -4.17 -16.57 -1.69
C GLY A 231 -4.10 -17.75 -0.71
N TRP A 232 -2.92 -18.01 -0.16
CA TRP A 232 -2.73 -19.06 0.87
C TRP A 232 -3.44 -18.73 2.18
N GLU A 233 -3.42 -17.47 2.61
CA GLU A 233 -4.14 -17.02 3.79
C GLU A 233 -5.66 -17.12 3.61
N ASP A 234 -6.19 -16.66 2.47
CA ASP A 234 -7.61 -16.74 2.16
C ASP A 234 -8.10 -18.18 2.07
N LEU A 235 -7.32 -19.06 1.42
CA LEU A 235 -7.61 -20.49 1.39
C LEU A 235 -7.62 -21.09 2.80
N SER A 236 -6.64 -20.76 3.63
CA SER A 236 -6.58 -21.22 5.02
C SER A 236 -7.84 -20.86 5.81
N ARG A 237 -8.28 -19.60 5.71
CA ARG A 237 -9.51 -19.15 6.37
C ARG A 237 -10.75 -19.90 5.89
N LEU A 238 -10.83 -20.16 4.58
CA LEU A 238 -11.92 -20.93 4.02
C LEU A 238 -11.92 -22.38 4.56
N ILE A 239 -10.77 -23.03 4.56
CA ILE A 239 -10.64 -24.40 5.10
C ILE A 239 -11.15 -24.45 6.54
N GLN A 240 -10.69 -23.56 7.41
CA GLN A 240 -11.10 -23.48 8.82
C GLN A 240 -12.62 -23.31 8.98
N VAL A 241 -13.23 -22.45 8.15
CA VAL A 241 -14.68 -22.26 8.19
C VAL A 241 -15.42 -23.49 7.66
N TYR A 242 -14.94 -24.12 6.58
CA TYR A 242 -15.55 -25.33 6.02
C TYR A 242 -15.51 -26.48 7.03
N GLU A 243 -14.42 -26.66 7.75
CA GLU A 243 -14.32 -27.64 8.84
C GLU A 243 -15.36 -27.38 9.94
N THR A 244 -15.58 -26.10 10.33
CA THR A 244 -16.63 -25.77 11.33
C THR A 244 -18.05 -26.02 10.82
N LEU A 245 -18.25 -26.00 9.50
CA LEU A 245 -19.54 -26.23 8.86
C LEU A 245 -19.73 -27.66 8.36
N ASP A 246 -18.81 -28.57 8.68
CA ASP A 246 -18.77 -29.95 8.23
C ASP A 246 -18.86 -30.08 6.69
N LYS A 247 -18.12 -29.19 5.98
CA LYS A 247 -18.02 -29.16 4.52
C LYS A 247 -16.66 -29.65 4.06
N GLU A 248 -16.65 -30.39 2.97
CA GLU A 248 -15.41 -30.83 2.33
C GLU A 248 -14.77 -29.73 1.51
N VAL A 249 -13.44 -29.65 1.57
CA VAL A 249 -12.62 -28.81 0.68
C VAL A 249 -12.06 -29.73 -0.41
N ASP A 250 -12.67 -29.65 -1.57
CA ASP A 250 -12.20 -30.40 -2.72
C ASP A 250 -11.10 -29.66 -3.49
N ARG A 251 -10.58 -30.31 -4.51
CA ARG A 251 -9.51 -29.79 -5.36
C ARG A 251 -9.92 -28.55 -6.14
N GLU A 252 -11.17 -28.47 -6.59
CA GLU A 252 -11.68 -27.32 -7.37
C GLU A 252 -11.74 -26.07 -6.51
N VAL A 253 -12.15 -26.20 -5.25
CA VAL A 253 -12.13 -25.11 -4.27
C VAL A 253 -10.71 -24.60 -4.07
N VAL A 254 -9.73 -25.48 -3.91
CA VAL A 254 -8.32 -25.07 -3.77
C VAL A 254 -7.84 -24.29 -5.00
N TYR A 255 -8.20 -24.73 -6.21
CA TYR A 255 -7.79 -24.05 -7.46
C TYR A 255 -8.38 -22.66 -7.66
N GLN A 256 -9.53 -22.40 -7.07
CA GLN A 256 -10.12 -21.05 -7.11
C GLN A 256 -9.26 -20.01 -6.36
N TYR A 257 -8.49 -20.45 -5.37
CA TYR A 257 -7.59 -19.58 -4.58
C TYR A 257 -6.15 -19.64 -5.08
N ILE A 258 -5.69 -20.83 -5.48
CA ILE A 258 -4.29 -21.09 -5.86
C ILE A 258 -4.27 -21.67 -7.29
N GLN A 259 -4.47 -20.83 -8.26
CA GLN A 259 -4.59 -21.22 -9.67
C GLN A 259 -3.36 -21.95 -10.21
N HIS A 260 -2.16 -21.65 -9.66
CA HIS A 260 -0.92 -22.32 -10.06
C HIS A 260 -0.93 -23.83 -9.79
N LEU A 261 -1.70 -24.32 -8.83
CA LEU A 261 -1.77 -25.75 -8.52
C LEU A 261 -2.52 -26.55 -9.59
N SER A 262 -3.33 -25.93 -10.43
CA SER A 262 -4.06 -26.60 -11.51
C SER A 262 -3.15 -27.30 -12.51
N LEU A 263 -1.90 -26.84 -12.69
CA LEU A 263 -0.94 -27.43 -13.63
C LEU A 263 -0.16 -28.63 -13.09
N ILE A 264 -0.19 -28.90 -11.78
CA ILE A 264 0.63 -29.97 -11.17
C ILE A 264 0.08 -31.35 -11.52
N HIS A 265 -1.16 -31.46 -11.98
CA HIS A 265 -1.82 -32.75 -12.25
C HIS A 265 -1.73 -33.27 -13.67
N ILE A 266 -1.09 -32.54 -14.59
CA ILE A 266 -0.86 -33.03 -15.96
C ILE A 266 0.29 -34.07 -16.00
N SER A 267 1.04 -34.21 -14.90
CA SER A 267 2.24 -35.06 -14.82
C SER A 267 2.19 -36.20 -13.80
N GLU A 268 1.04 -36.57 -13.25
CA GLU A 268 0.97 -37.84 -12.52
C GLU A 268 0.78 -38.96 -13.53
N PRO A 269 1.74 -39.93 -13.62
CA PRO A 269 1.52 -41.11 -14.41
C PRO A 269 0.42 -41.99 -13.76
N THR A 270 -0.56 -42.32 -14.53
CA THR A 270 -1.53 -43.40 -14.24
C THR A 270 -0.86 -44.70 -13.86
#